data_323264e167a26d8c06b1c1315deb9270
#
_entry.id   323264e167a26d8c06b1c1315deb9270
#
_cell.length_a   1.000
_cell.length_b   1.000
_cell.length_c   1.000
_cell.angle_alpha   90.00
_cell.angle_beta   90.00
_cell.angle_gamma   90.00
#
_symmetry.space_group_name_H-M   'P 1'
#
loop_
_entity.id
_entity.type
_entity.pdbx_description
1 polymer ?
#
loop_
_entity_poly.entity_id
_entity_poly.type
_entity_poly.pdbx_seq_one_letter_code
_entity_poly.pdbx_strand_id
1 'polypeptide(L)'
;MSSYENSRVKNIYLGDNALLKMIEDNKGAVILNALVGIAGLAITVKAIENNSEVLLANKESLVIGGDLIKKLLIEHPKASIFPIDSEHSALQKLICCEKEAIEKLVITCSGGALRDVPLENLK
;
A
#
# COMPACT_ATOMS: atom_id res chain seq x y z
N MET A 1 -20.31 24.02 8.33
CA MET A 1 -20.93 23.16 7.29
C MET A 1 -21.28 23.92 6.00
N SER A 2 -21.24 25.24 5.97
CA SER A 2 -21.71 26.04 4.83
C SER A 2 -20.72 26.29 3.67
N SER A 3 -19.46 25.93 3.80
CA SER A 3 -18.42 26.22 2.78
C SER A 3 -18.35 25.23 1.59
N TYR A 4 -19.06 24.11 1.68
CA TYR A 4 -19.01 23.05 0.66
C TYR A 4 -20.24 23.02 -0.26
N GLU A 5 -21.29 23.77 0.05
CA GLU A 5 -22.55 23.76 -0.71
C GLU A 5 -22.42 24.28 -2.16
N ASN A 6 -21.35 25.01 -2.49
CA ASN A 6 -21.06 25.52 -3.85
C ASN A 6 -19.85 24.83 -4.50
N SER A 7 -19.32 23.75 -3.92
CA SER A 7 -18.17 23.05 -4.47
C SER A 7 -18.61 22.03 -5.53
N ARG A 8 -17.73 21.76 -6.51
CA ARG A 8 -17.90 20.65 -7.47
C ARG A 8 -17.70 19.26 -6.81
N VAL A 9 -17.58 19.20 -5.47
CA VAL A 9 -17.46 18.01 -4.68
C VAL A 9 -18.81 17.30 -4.65
N LYS A 10 -18.84 16.06 -5.17
CA LYS A 10 -20.08 15.27 -5.23
C LYS A 10 -20.36 14.49 -3.94
N ASN A 11 -19.31 13.98 -3.30
CA ASN A 11 -19.43 13.15 -2.11
C ASN A 11 -18.46 13.62 -1.03
N ILE A 12 -18.93 13.65 0.22
CA ILE A 12 -18.13 13.94 1.41
C ILE A 12 -18.30 12.76 2.36
N TYR A 13 -17.20 12.15 2.76
CA TYR A 13 -17.18 11.02 3.70
C TYR A 13 -16.67 11.51 5.06
N LEU A 14 -17.41 11.21 6.13
CA LEU A 14 -17.11 11.66 7.48
C LEU A 14 -17.16 10.47 8.46
N GLY A 15 -16.37 10.58 9.53
CA GLY A 15 -16.31 9.59 10.60
C GLY A 15 -15.22 8.53 10.39
N ASP A 16 -15.12 7.60 11.32
CA ASP A 16 -14.02 6.62 11.42
C ASP A 16 -13.91 5.68 10.20
N ASN A 17 -15.03 5.36 9.57
CA ASN A 17 -15.09 4.49 8.41
C ASN A 17 -15.11 5.24 7.06
N ALA A 18 -14.87 6.53 7.07
CA ALA A 18 -14.99 7.39 5.87
C ALA A 18 -14.16 6.89 4.69
N LEU A 19 -12.90 6.51 4.94
CA LEU A 19 -11.99 6.01 3.90
C LEU A 19 -12.44 4.67 3.33
N LEU A 20 -12.88 3.74 4.18
CA LEU A 20 -13.35 2.42 3.74
C LEU A 20 -14.61 2.57 2.87
N LYS A 21 -15.54 3.43 3.31
CA LYS A 21 -16.77 3.70 2.56
C LYS A 21 -16.48 4.39 1.22
N MET A 22 -15.53 5.32 1.21
CA MET A 22 -15.08 5.96 -0.05
C MET A 22 -14.57 4.93 -1.05
N ILE A 23 -13.81 3.93 -0.61
CA ILE A 23 -13.32 2.85 -1.47
C ILE A 23 -14.48 1.97 -1.95
N GLU A 24 -15.40 1.59 -1.05
CA GLU A 24 -16.59 0.79 -1.40
C GLU A 24 -17.44 1.43 -2.49
N ASP A 25 -17.64 2.74 -2.40
CA ASP A 25 -18.46 3.49 -3.36
C ASP A 25 -17.76 3.71 -4.71
N ASN A 26 -16.44 3.46 -4.79
CA ASN A 26 -15.62 3.67 -6.00
C ASN A 26 -14.93 2.37 -6.44
N LYS A 27 -15.71 1.36 -6.82
CA LYS A 27 -15.21 0.04 -7.26
C LYS A 27 -14.29 0.14 -8.46
N GLY A 28 -13.18 -0.59 -8.40
CA GLY A 28 -12.20 -0.65 -9.49
C GLY A 28 -11.42 0.64 -9.69
N ALA A 29 -11.49 1.59 -8.75
CA ALA A 29 -10.71 2.82 -8.81
C ALA A 29 -9.21 2.56 -8.58
N VAL A 30 -8.37 3.49 -9.01
CA VAL A 30 -6.96 3.55 -8.61
C VAL A 30 -6.87 4.19 -7.24
N ILE A 31 -6.33 3.48 -6.26
CA ILE A 31 -6.22 3.92 -4.87
C ILE A 31 -4.77 4.17 -4.51
N LEU A 32 -4.42 5.43 -4.26
CA LEU A 32 -3.12 5.80 -3.70
C LEU A 32 -3.16 5.65 -2.18
N ASN A 33 -2.47 4.65 -1.64
CA ASN A 33 -2.34 4.45 -0.20
C ASN A 33 -0.97 4.91 0.30
N ALA A 34 -0.94 6.12 0.85
CA ALA A 34 0.23 6.75 1.47
C ALA A 34 0.03 7.00 2.98
N LEU A 35 -0.87 6.26 3.62
CA LEU A 35 -1.04 6.32 5.07
C LEU A 35 0.19 5.77 5.79
N VAL A 36 0.45 6.26 7.00
CA VAL A 36 1.56 5.81 7.84
C VAL A 36 1.09 4.72 8.80
N GLY A 37 1.93 3.70 9.00
CA GLY A 37 1.69 2.65 9.98
C GLY A 37 0.56 1.68 9.61
N ILE A 38 0.00 1.03 10.63
CA ILE A 38 -0.98 -0.05 10.47
C ILE A 38 -2.31 0.41 9.85
N ALA A 39 -2.64 1.69 9.94
CA ALA A 39 -3.88 2.24 9.38
C ALA A 39 -3.98 1.99 7.86
N GLY A 40 -2.85 1.92 7.16
CA GLY A 40 -2.80 1.63 5.73
C GLY A 40 -3.23 0.20 5.36
N LEU A 41 -3.08 -0.77 6.28
CA LEU A 41 -3.41 -2.16 6.00
C LEU A 41 -4.90 -2.35 5.68
N ALA A 42 -5.79 -1.77 6.49
CA ALA A 42 -7.23 -1.87 6.28
C ALA A 42 -7.65 -1.30 4.91
N ILE A 43 -7.02 -0.19 4.51
CA ILE A 43 -7.23 0.45 3.21
C ILE A 43 -6.75 -0.43 2.05
N THR A 44 -5.56 -1.03 2.18
CA THR A 44 -5.01 -1.96 1.18
C THR A 44 -5.92 -3.17 1.00
N VAL A 45 -6.32 -3.82 2.10
CA VAL A 45 -7.24 -4.96 2.08
C VAL A 45 -8.56 -4.59 1.38
N LYS A 46 -9.18 -3.50 1.82
CA LYS A 46 -10.46 -3.06 1.25
C LYS A 46 -10.39 -2.72 -0.24
N ALA A 47 -9.29 -2.11 -0.66
CA ALA A 47 -9.06 -1.79 -2.07
C ALA A 47 -8.93 -3.06 -2.93
N ILE A 48 -8.22 -4.08 -2.44
CA ILE A 48 -8.10 -5.37 -3.13
C ILE A 48 -9.46 -6.07 -3.24
N GLU A 49 -10.21 -6.19 -2.13
CA GLU A 49 -11.56 -6.75 -2.12
C GLU A 49 -12.51 -6.04 -3.11
N ASN A 50 -12.25 -4.76 -3.34
CA ASN A 50 -13.02 -3.93 -4.26
C ASN A 50 -12.52 -4.00 -5.73
N ASN A 51 -11.55 -4.88 -6.02
CA ASN A 51 -10.89 -5.04 -7.32
C ASN A 51 -10.24 -3.75 -7.84
N SER A 52 -9.67 -2.98 -6.94
CA SER A 52 -8.96 -1.73 -7.24
C SER A 52 -7.49 -1.97 -7.58
N GLU A 53 -6.90 -1.06 -8.33
CA GLU A 53 -5.46 -0.93 -8.48
C GLU A 53 -4.92 -0.11 -7.30
N VAL A 54 -3.96 -0.66 -6.54
CA VAL A 54 -3.40 0.00 -5.36
C VAL A 54 -2.00 0.50 -5.65
N LEU A 55 -1.82 1.81 -5.65
CA LEU A 55 -0.50 2.46 -5.64
C LEU A 55 -0.04 2.55 -4.18
N LEU A 56 0.88 1.66 -3.77
CA LEU A 56 1.20 1.43 -2.37
C LEU A 56 2.51 2.11 -1.97
N ALA A 57 2.41 3.17 -1.15
CA ALA A 57 3.53 3.76 -0.41
C ALA A 57 3.62 3.22 1.03
N ASN A 58 2.51 2.69 1.58
CA ASN A 58 2.47 2.11 2.92
C ASN A 58 3.08 0.71 2.94
N LYS A 59 4.41 0.63 3.12
CA LYS A 59 5.13 -0.65 3.19
C LYS A 59 4.77 -1.49 4.41
N GLU A 60 4.30 -0.86 5.48
CA GLU A 60 3.85 -1.53 6.70
C GLU A 60 2.71 -2.52 6.44
N SER A 61 1.85 -2.24 5.47
CA SER A 61 0.81 -3.18 5.02
C SER A 61 1.39 -4.50 4.54
N LEU A 62 2.51 -4.48 3.80
CA LEU A 62 3.16 -5.70 3.31
C LEU A 62 3.93 -6.43 4.42
N VAL A 63 4.53 -5.68 5.35
CA VAL A 63 5.26 -6.27 6.48
C VAL A 63 4.30 -6.99 7.43
N ILE A 64 3.16 -6.37 7.75
CA ILE A 64 2.20 -6.90 8.73
C ILE A 64 1.24 -7.89 8.09
N GLY A 65 0.74 -7.60 6.89
CA GLY A 65 -0.35 -8.32 6.23
C GLY A 65 0.04 -9.03 4.94
N GLY A 66 1.33 -9.29 4.68
CA GLY A 66 1.81 -9.82 3.39
C GLY A 66 1.14 -11.11 2.95
N ASP A 67 0.97 -12.08 3.86
CA ASP A 67 0.31 -13.36 3.55
C ASP A 67 -1.19 -13.18 3.27
N LEU A 68 -1.86 -12.31 4.03
CA LEU A 68 -3.25 -11.95 3.79
C LEU A 68 -3.40 -11.28 2.42
N ILE A 69 -2.54 -10.32 2.11
CA ILE A 69 -2.56 -9.59 0.84
C ILE A 69 -2.32 -10.54 -0.34
N LYS A 70 -1.36 -11.47 -0.23
CA LYS A 70 -1.13 -12.50 -1.26
C LYS A 70 -2.38 -13.34 -1.52
N LYS A 71 -3.04 -13.81 -0.45
CA LYS A 71 -4.27 -14.59 -0.55
C LYS A 71 -5.37 -13.80 -1.25
N LEU A 72 -5.59 -12.56 -0.83
CA LEU A 72 -6.61 -11.68 -1.41
C LEU A 72 -6.34 -11.40 -2.90
N LEU A 73 -5.10 -11.20 -3.32
CA LEU A 73 -4.78 -11.00 -4.73
C LEU A 73 -5.06 -12.23 -5.61
N ILE A 74 -4.99 -13.44 -5.03
CA ILE A 74 -5.41 -14.67 -5.72
C ILE A 74 -6.94 -14.73 -5.85
N GLU A 75 -7.66 -14.36 -4.78
CA GLU A 75 -9.13 -14.35 -4.74
C GLU A 75 -9.73 -13.22 -5.59
N HIS A 76 -9.00 -12.12 -5.77
CA HIS A 76 -9.40 -10.93 -6.52
C HIS A 76 -8.46 -10.62 -7.70
N PRO A 77 -8.47 -11.43 -8.76
CA PRO A 77 -7.48 -11.34 -9.86
C PRO A 77 -7.55 -10.05 -10.71
N LYS A 78 -8.58 -9.23 -10.51
CA LYS A 78 -8.68 -7.90 -11.12
C LYS A 78 -8.00 -6.81 -10.31
N ALA A 79 -7.69 -7.09 -9.04
CA ALA A 79 -6.92 -6.18 -8.21
C ALA A 79 -5.43 -6.31 -8.51
N SER A 80 -4.70 -5.22 -8.30
CA SER A 80 -3.25 -5.18 -8.45
C SER A 80 -2.61 -4.24 -7.44
N ILE A 81 -1.34 -4.49 -7.12
CA ILE A 81 -0.54 -3.60 -6.28
C ILE A 81 0.68 -3.15 -7.07
N PHE A 82 0.89 -1.84 -7.10
CA PHE A 82 2.09 -1.21 -7.63
C PHE A 82 2.82 -0.48 -6.49
N PRO A 83 4.06 -0.86 -6.18
CA PRO A 83 4.83 -0.16 -5.18
C PRO A 83 5.27 1.21 -5.70
N ILE A 84 5.03 2.23 -4.87
CA ILE A 84 5.50 3.60 -5.12
C ILE A 84 6.44 4.11 -4.01
N ASP A 85 6.64 3.30 -2.99
CA ASP A 85 7.75 3.46 -2.04
C ASP A 85 9.09 3.30 -2.78
N SER A 86 10.10 4.06 -2.39
CA SER A 86 11.34 4.22 -3.17
C SER A 86 12.08 2.91 -3.38
N GLU A 87 12.25 2.12 -2.33
CA GLU A 87 13.00 0.86 -2.35
C GLU A 87 12.28 -0.20 -3.17
N HIS A 88 10.99 -0.39 -2.92
CA HIS A 88 10.18 -1.39 -3.63
C HIS A 88 9.97 -1.02 -5.10
N SER A 89 9.75 0.25 -5.42
CA SER A 89 9.61 0.72 -6.80
C SER A 89 10.90 0.54 -7.60
N ALA A 90 12.06 0.81 -6.97
CA ALA A 90 13.36 0.57 -7.60
C ALA A 90 13.57 -0.91 -7.90
N LEU A 91 13.31 -1.80 -6.92
CA LEU A 91 13.39 -3.24 -7.11
C LEU A 91 12.44 -3.74 -8.20
N GLN A 92 11.18 -3.27 -8.21
CA GLN A 92 10.22 -3.67 -9.23
C GLN A 92 10.72 -3.34 -10.64
N LYS A 93 11.26 -2.12 -10.84
CA LYS A 93 11.79 -1.70 -12.14
C LYS A 93 12.96 -2.56 -12.59
N LEU A 94 13.85 -2.97 -11.67
CA LEU A 94 14.98 -3.82 -11.97
C LEU A 94 14.55 -5.26 -12.29
N ILE A 95 13.56 -5.79 -11.55
CA ILE A 95 13.08 -7.17 -11.69
C ILE A 95 12.22 -7.35 -12.95
N CYS A 96 11.50 -6.33 -13.39
CA CYS A 96 10.59 -6.44 -14.54
C CYS A 96 11.28 -6.79 -15.86
N CYS A 97 12.57 -6.50 -16.01
CA CYS A 97 13.26 -6.66 -17.28
C CYS A 97 13.74 -8.10 -17.55
N GLU A 98 14.33 -8.79 -16.55
CA GLU A 98 14.89 -10.13 -16.72
C GLU A 98 14.87 -10.93 -15.41
N LYS A 99 13.74 -11.47 -15.04
CA LYS A 99 13.57 -12.21 -13.76
C LYS A 99 14.51 -13.41 -13.62
N GLU A 100 14.77 -14.10 -14.71
CA GLU A 100 15.58 -15.32 -14.72
C GLU A 100 17.10 -15.07 -14.63
N ALA A 101 17.53 -13.82 -14.89
CA ALA A 101 18.95 -13.43 -14.81
C ALA A 101 19.34 -12.88 -13.43
N ILE A 102 18.42 -12.84 -12.45
CA ILE A 102 18.71 -12.27 -11.14
C ILE A 102 19.40 -13.29 -10.26
N GLU A 103 20.67 -13.08 -9.99
CA GLU A 103 21.45 -13.86 -9.04
C GLU A 103 21.22 -13.41 -7.59
N LYS A 104 21.09 -12.09 -7.36
CA LYS A 104 21.03 -11.52 -6.02
C LYS A 104 20.26 -10.21 -6.00
N LEU A 105 19.45 -10.01 -4.95
CA LEU A 105 18.83 -8.72 -4.64
C LEU A 105 19.54 -8.08 -3.46
N VAL A 106 19.97 -6.83 -3.63
CA VAL A 106 20.59 -6.02 -2.58
C VAL A 106 19.70 -4.79 -2.33
N ILE A 107 19.16 -4.69 -1.13
CA ILE A 107 18.33 -3.56 -0.71
C ILE A 107 19.16 -2.65 0.19
N THR A 108 19.31 -1.40 -0.22
CA THR A 108 19.90 -0.36 0.61
C THR A 108 18.79 0.43 1.30
N CYS A 109 18.89 0.65 2.59
CA CYS A 109 17.87 1.38 3.36
C CYS A 109 18.52 2.23 4.46
N SER A 110 17.73 3.14 5.04
CA SER A 110 18.21 4.06 6.09
C SER A 110 18.43 3.43 7.47
N GLY A 111 18.11 2.14 7.65
CA GLY A 111 18.34 1.39 8.89
C GLY A 111 17.17 1.35 9.87
N GLY A 112 16.12 2.14 9.68
CA GLY A 112 14.88 2.10 10.49
C GLY A 112 15.10 2.35 11.99
N ALA A 113 14.25 1.75 12.81
CA ALA A 113 14.21 1.94 14.26
C ALA A 113 15.45 1.39 15.00
N LEU A 114 16.20 0.48 14.38
CA LEU A 114 17.39 -0.15 14.96
C LEU A 114 18.71 0.49 14.50
N ARG A 115 18.66 1.54 13.67
CA ARG A 115 19.83 2.17 13.08
C ARG A 115 20.90 2.59 14.09
N ASP A 116 20.46 3.11 15.22
CA ASP A 116 21.32 3.69 16.25
C ASP A 116 21.56 2.72 17.43
N VAL A 117 21.13 1.46 17.29
CA VAL A 117 21.32 0.42 18.30
C VAL A 117 22.63 -0.33 17.99
N PRO A 118 23.61 -0.38 18.92
CA PRO A 118 24.82 -1.15 18.75
C PRO A 118 24.53 -2.63 18.46
N LEU A 119 25.30 -3.26 17.54
CA LEU A 119 25.08 -4.66 17.13
C LEU A 119 25.08 -5.66 18.31
N GLU A 120 25.85 -5.39 19.32
CA GLU A 120 25.93 -6.18 20.57
C GLU A 120 24.61 -6.18 21.37
N ASN A 121 23.76 -5.20 21.16
CA ASN A 121 22.46 -5.05 21.83
C ASN A 121 21.29 -5.59 20.99
N LEU A 122 21.55 -6.07 19.78
CA LEU A 122 20.56 -6.73 18.91
C LEU A 122 20.51 -8.22 19.27
N LYS A 123 19.48 -8.63 20.01
CA LYS A 123 19.21 -10.02 20.39
C LYS A 123 18.02 -10.58 19.63
#